data_d6a63f20d0ddcf52609042057fd21e4c
#
_entry.id   d6a63f20d0ddcf52609042057fd21e4c
#
_cell.length_a   1.000
_cell.length_b   1.000
_cell.length_c   1.000
_cell.angle_alpha   90.00
_cell.angle_beta   90.00
_cell.angle_gamma   90.00
#
_symmetry.space_group_name_H-M   'P 1'
#
loop_
_entity.id
_entity.type
_entity.pdbx_description
1 polymer ?
#
loop_
_entity_poly.entity_id
_entity_poly.type
_entity_poly.pdbx_seq_one_letter_code
_entity_poly.pdbx_strand_id
1 'polypeptide(L)'
;MKEQFKSGFVAVVGRPNVGKSTLINRIIRQKVTIVSDKAQTTRNKILCIHTDDECQIIFLDTPGIHKPKHKLGRFMDDAAFSALHDIDAALFLVAADEKRGPGDMFVLNKVKDAGVPVFLVINKTDKVDKKKIPAVIADYSQLYDFAGVIPVSALNGDNVDIVTDELKKILQPGPKYFPDDMITDQPERLLVSEIVREKLLRATREEVPHAVAVFTEEMTKRDNDKVYIRVTVYVERESQKRIVIGKDGAVLKEIGRYARTEIEQLLGSNVFLDIWVKVKPDWRNKTAALNEFGYKDE
;
A
#
# COMPACT_ATOMS: atom_id res chain seq x y z
N MET A 1 38.54 -0.91 -1.74
CA MET A 1 37.83 0.17 -1.02
C MET A 1 36.52 -0.42 -0.56
N LYS A 2 36.10 -0.26 0.71
CA LYS A 2 34.75 -0.64 1.10
C LYS A 2 33.79 0.26 0.30
N GLU A 3 32.85 -0.32 -0.42
CA GLU A 3 31.78 0.45 -1.04
C GLU A 3 31.08 1.25 0.06
N GLN A 4 30.84 2.53 -0.21
CA GLN A 4 30.13 3.39 0.74
C GLN A 4 28.66 2.95 0.80
N PHE A 5 28.11 2.89 2.01
CA PHE A 5 26.70 2.62 2.22
C PHE A 5 25.84 3.64 1.48
N LYS A 6 24.79 3.16 0.81
CA LYS A 6 23.90 3.99 0.00
C LYS A 6 22.53 4.07 0.63
N SER A 7 21.86 5.19 0.45
CA SER A 7 20.47 5.33 0.91
C SER A 7 19.68 6.29 0.05
N GLY A 8 18.35 6.12 0.03
CA GLY A 8 17.49 7.04 -0.68
C GLY A 8 16.02 6.67 -0.63
N PHE A 9 15.20 7.62 -1.06
CA PHE A 9 13.75 7.54 -1.08
C PHE A 9 13.25 7.21 -2.48
N VAL A 10 12.37 6.23 -2.58
CA VAL A 10 11.85 5.72 -3.85
C VAL A 10 10.34 5.72 -3.85
N ALA A 11 9.71 6.55 -4.66
CA ALA A 11 8.26 6.54 -4.81
C ALA A 11 7.79 5.36 -5.66
N VAL A 12 6.75 4.66 -5.20
CA VAL A 12 6.12 3.56 -5.93
C VAL A 12 4.74 3.99 -6.39
N VAL A 13 4.61 4.29 -7.67
CA VAL A 13 3.41 4.89 -8.28
C VAL A 13 2.84 4.04 -9.40
N GLY A 14 1.56 4.21 -9.67
CA GLY A 14 0.84 3.47 -10.70
C GLY A 14 -0.66 3.48 -10.44
N ARG A 15 -1.42 2.99 -11.41
CA ARG A 15 -2.88 2.83 -11.24
C ARG A 15 -3.23 1.94 -10.05
N PRO A 16 -4.48 1.98 -9.57
CA PRO A 16 -4.96 0.99 -8.61
C PRO A 16 -4.77 -0.43 -9.14
N ASN A 17 -4.48 -1.37 -8.25
CA ASN A 17 -4.39 -2.82 -8.51
C ASN A 17 -3.28 -3.29 -9.46
N VAL A 18 -2.32 -2.44 -9.83
CA VAL A 18 -1.12 -2.87 -10.59
C VAL A 18 -0.13 -3.69 -9.75
N GLY A 19 -0.30 -3.70 -8.40
CA GLY A 19 0.48 -4.53 -7.48
C GLY A 19 1.59 -3.80 -6.73
N LYS A 20 1.48 -2.48 -6.50
CA LYS A 20 2.45 -1.67 -5.75
C LYS A 20 2.76 -2.27 -4.36
N SER A 21 1.75 -2.38 -3.52
CA SER A 21 1.88 -2.93 -2.16
C SER A 21 2.36 -4.39 -2.15
N THR A 22 2.00 -5.18 -3.17
CA THR A 22 2.51 -6.57 -3.32
C THR A 22 4.00 -6.58 -3.60
N LEU A 23 4.48 -5.72 -4.49
CA LEU A 23 5.91 -5.59 -4.81
C LEU A 23 6.70 -5.15 -3.58
N ILE A 24 6.24 -4.12 -2.88
CA ILE A 24 6.91 -3.62 -1.67
C ILE A 24 6.99 -4.70 -0.59
N ASN A 25 5.87 -5.36 -0.26
CA ASN A 25 5.87 -6.46 0.71
C ASN A 25 6.82 -7.59 0.32
N ARG A 26 6.96 -7.86 -0.98
CA ARG A 26 7.89 -8.89 -1.49
C ARG A 26 9.34 -8.46 -1.31
N ILE A 27 9.69 -7.20 -1.59
CA ILE A 27 11.03 -6.64 -1.39
C ILE A 27 11.40 -6.65 0.09
N ILE A 28 10.50 -6.18 0.96
CA ILE A 28 10.70 -6.14 2.42
C ILE A 28 10.73 -7.55 3.03
N ARG A 29 10.17 -8.56 2.32
CA ARG A 29 9.99 -9.95 2.80
C ARG A 29 9.08 -10.07 4.03
N GLN A 30 8.33 -9.02 4.31
CA GLN A 30 7.34 -8.95 5.39
C GLN A 30 6.11 -8.18 4.89
N LYS A 31 4.98 -8.43 5.53
CA LYS A 31 3.76 -7.70 5.22
C LYS A 31 3.71 -6.39 6.00
N VAL A 32 4.00 -5.31 5.32
CA VAL A 32 3.94 -3.93 5.85
C VAL A 32 2.64 -3.24 5.40
N THR A 33 2.29 -3.42 4.13
CA THR A 33 1.10 -2.79 3.54
C THR A 33 0.05 -3.84 3.20
N ILE A 34 -1.22 -3.47 3.27
CA ILE A 34 -2.32 -4.37 2.96
C ILE A 34 -2.46 -4.58 1.46
N VAL A 35 -2.93 -5.78 1.08
CA VAL A 35 -3.09 -6.18 -0.31
C VAL A 35 -4.52 -6.62 -0.58
N SER A 36 -5.16 -6.05 -1.59
CA SER A 36 -6.50 -6.43 -2.03
C SER A 36 -6.65 -6.20 -3.54
N ASP A 37 -7.60 -6.92 -4.14
CA ASP A 37 -8.06 -6.72 -5.52
C ASP A 37 -8.98 -5.49 -5.68
N LYS A 38 -9.32 -4.83 -4.58
CA LYS A 38 -10.21 -3.65 -4.58
C LYS A 38 -9.41 -2.37 -4.85
N ALA A 39 -10.00 -1.45 -5.60
CA ALA A 39 -9.45 -0.11 -5.72
C ALA A 39 -9.46 0.60 -4.36
N GLN A 40 -8.54 1.57 -4.16
CA GLN A 40 -8.37 2.29 -2.90
C GLN A 40 -7.94 1.39 -1.72
N THR A 41 -7.14 0.35 -1.98
CA THR A 41 -6.56 -0.50 -0.96
C THR A 41 -5.59 0.32 -0.09
N THR A 42 -4.57 0.94 -0.64
CA THR A 42 -3.72 1.92 0.05
C THR A 42 -4.40 3.28 0.02
N ARG A 43 -4.51 3.96 1.16
CA ARG A 43 -5.14 5.28 1.30
C ARG A 43 -4.20 6.37 1.78
N ASN A 44 -3.18 6.01 2.54
CA ASN A 44 -2.13 6.91 3.03
C ASN A 44 -0.82 6.63 2.29
N LYS A 45 0.09 7.59 2.29
CA LYS A 45 1.51 7.37 1.99
C LYS A 45 2.11 6.55 3.14
N ILE A 46 2.72 5.41 2.84
CA ILE A 46 3.31 4.52 3.83
C ILE A 46 4.78 4.36 3.53
N LEU A 47 5.65 4.66 4.51
CA LEU A 47 7.06 4.35 4.41
C LEU A 47 7.30 2.87 4.68
N CYS A 48 8.04 2.24 3.75
CA CYS A 48 8.43 0.84 3.83
C CYS A 48 9.94 0.75 3.64
N ILE A 49 10.66 0.25 4.63
CA ILE A 49 12.11 0.35 4.73
C ILE A 49 12.73 -1.01 4.43
N HIS A 50 13.57 -1.05 3.42
CA HIS A 50 14.43 -2.17 3.10
C HIS A 50 15.86 -1.83 3.47
N THR A 51 16.45 -2.60 4.38
CA THR A 51 17.85 -2.43 4.81
C THR A 51 18.61 -3.72 4.56
N ASP A 52 19.78 -3.61 3.93
CA ASP A 52 20.78 -4.66 3.84
C ASP A 52 22.19 -4.11 4.17
N ASP A 53 23.23 -4.92 3.96
CA ASP A 53 24.61 -4.53 4.29
C ASP A 53 25.15 -3.37 3.42
N GLU A 54 24.55 -3.14 2.26
CA GLU A 54 25.02 -2.20 1.23
C GLU A 54 24.17 -0.93 1.15
N CYS A 55 22.87 -1.06 1.45
CA CYS A 55 21.96 0.08 1.28
C CYS A 55 20.75 0.06 2.23
N GLN A 56 20.12 1.24 2.33
CA GLN A 56 18.79 1.41 2.88
C GLN A 56 17.89 2.13 1.86
N ILE A 57 16.87 1.42 1.37
CA ILE A 57 15.90 1.96 0.42
C ILE A 57 14.58 2.20 1.14
N ILE A 58 14.13 3.45 1.14
CA ILE A 58 12.87 3.86 1.73
C ILE A 58 11.82 3.96 0.62
N PHE A 59 10.98 2.93 0.50
CA PHE A 59 9.89 2.92 -0.45
C PHE A 59 8.69 3.70 0.09
N LEU A 60 8.16 4.59 -0.71
CA LEU A 60 6.91 5.30 -0.44
C LEU A 60 5.78 4.55 -1.16
N ASP A 61 5.03 3.69 -0.43
CA ASP A 61 3.79 3.08 -0.97
C ASP A 61 2.71 4.14 -1.07
N THR A 62 2.19 4.33 -2.27
CA THR A 62 1.24 5.39 -2.54
C THR A 62 -0.14 4.84 -2.87
N PRO A 63 -1.21 5.58 -2.56
CA PRO A 63 -2.52 5.29 -3.11
C PRO A 63 -2.47 5.16 -4.64
N GLY A 64 -3.31 4.30 -5.20
CA GLY A 64 -3.45 4.23 -6.64
C GLY A 64 -4.13 5.49 -7.19
N ILE A 65 -3.46 6.18 -8.10
CA ILE A 65 -3.93 7.45 -8.65
C ILE A 65 -5.14 7.22 -9.56
N HIS A 66 -6.25 7.94 -9.29
CA HIS A 66 -7.48 7.84 -10.04
C HIS A 66 -8.26 9.15 -9.95
N LYS A 67 -9.24 9.37 -10.83
CA LYS A 67 -10.08 10.59 -10.77
C LYS A 67 -10.92 10.61 -9.49
N PRO A 68 -10.70 11.59 -8.57
CA PRO A 68 -11.35 11.61 -7.26
C PRO A 68 -12.85 11.95 -7.38
N LYS A 69 -13.68 11.24 -6.60
CA LYS A 69 -15.12 11.47 -6.52
C LYS A 69 -15.57 12.08 -5.18
N HIS A 70 -14.71 12.00 -4.17
CA HIS A 70 -14.98 12.42 -2.79
C HIS A 70 -13.75 13.12 -2.22
N LYS A 71 -13.89 13.81 -1.06
CA LYS A 71 -12.75 14.42 -0.37
C LYS A 71 -11.67 13.39 -0.01
N LEU A 72 -12.06 12.19 0.44
CA LEU A 72 -11.11 11.10 0.66
C LEU A 72 -10.30 10.79 -0.61
N GLY A 73 -10.93 10.78 -1.79
CA GLY A 73 -10.22 10.54 -3.05
C GLY A 73 -9.21 11.64 -3.37
N ARG A 74 -9.54 12.91 -3.09
CA ARG A 74 -8.60 14.04 -3.22
C ARG A 74 -7.42 13.89 -2.28
N PHE A 75 -7.67 13.61 -1.01
CA PHE A 75 -6.62 13.31 -0.04
C PHE A 75 -5.68 12.19 -0.54
N MET A 76 -6.23 11.11 -1.10
CA MET A 76 -5.42 10.01 -1.64
C MET A 76 -4.56 10.45 -2.84
N ASP A 77 -5.09 11.27 -3.74
CA ASP A 77 -4.33 11.81 -4.85
C ASP A 77 -3.23 12.76 -4.37
N ASP A 78 -3.54 13.64 -3.40
CA ASP A 78 -2.58 14.56 -2.79
C ASP A 78 -1.45 13.77 -2.08
N ALA A 79 -1.77 12.71 -1.35
CA ALA A 79 -0.79 11.80 -0.73
C ALA A 79 0.09 11.09 -1.77
N ALA A 80 -0.49 10.69 -2.91
CA ALA A 80 0.29 10.07 -3.98
C ALA A 80 1.22 11.06 -4.70
N PHE A 81 0.79 12.32 -4.87
CA PHE A 81 1.60 13.34 -5.51
C PHE A 81 2.66 13.91 -4.56
N SER A 82 2.35 14.09 -3.27
CA SER A 82 3.34 14.50 -2.28
C SER A 82 4.51 13.52 -2.17
N ALA A 83 4.26 12.24 -2.43
CA ALA A 83 5.31 11.22 -2.45
C ALA A 83 6.30 11.34 -3.62
N LEU A 84 6.03 12.21 -4.61
CA LEU A 84 6.94 12.48 -5.73
C LEU A 84 7.89 13.66 -5.45
N HIS A 85 7.77 14.30 -4.29
CA HIS A 85 8.69 15.35 -3.87
C HIS A 85 9.83 14.74 -3.03
N ASP A 86 11.01 15.29 -3.17
CA ASP A 86 12.20 14.94 -2.38
C ASP A 86 12.55 13.45 -2.42
N ILE A 87 12.46 12.83 -3.61
CA ILE A 87 12.81 11.43 -3.85
C ILE A 87 14.06 11.32 -4.75
N ASP A 88 14.74 10.18 -4.64
CA ASP A 88 15.94 9.87 -5.45
C ASP A 88 15.59 9.09 -6.72
N ALA A 89 14.47 8.37 -6.73
CA ALA A 89 13.96 7.63 -7.87
C ALA A 89 12.45 7.37 -7.80
N ALA A 90 11.85 7.00 -8.92
CA ALA A 90 10.48 6.54 -8.98
C ALA A 90 10.35 5.18 -9.66
N LEU A 91 9.54 4.29 -9.11
CA LEU A 91 9.07 3.05 -9.74
C LEU A 91 7.68 3.31 -10.33
N PHE A 92 7.58 3.37 -11.63
CA PHE A 92 6.31 3.43 -12.33
C PHE A 92 5.82 2.02 -12.65
N LEU A 93 4.82 1.55 -11.89
CA LEU A 93 4.26 0.22 -12.04
C LEU A 93 3.09 0.18 -13.00
N VAL A 94 3.14 -0.80 -13.90
CA VAL A 94 2.05 -1.16 -14.82
C VAL A 94 1.79 -2.67 -14.74
N ALA A 95 0.58 -3.10 -15.12
CA ALA A 95 0.23 -4.52 -15.12
C ALA A 95 0.34 -5.11 -16.53
N ALA A 96 1.05 -6.23 -16.67
CA ALA A 96 1.25 -6.90 -17.96
C ALA A 96 -0.04 -7.48 -18.56
N ASP A 97 -1.01 -7.81 -17.69
CA ASP A 97 -2.32 -8.37 -18.04
C ASP A 97 -3.37 -7.32 -18.46
N GLU A 98 -3.00 -6.03 -18.42
CA GLU A 98 -3.87 -4.92 -18.77
C GLU A 98 -3.32 -4.11 -19.94
N LYS A 99 -4.22 -3.59 -20.77
CA LYS A 99 -3.81 -2.63 -21.82
C LYS A 99 -3.52 -1.27 -21.19
N ARG A 100 -2.52 -0.59 -21.76
CA ARG A 100 -2.25 0.81 -21.45
C ARG A 100 -3.52 1.66 -21.62
N GLY A 101 -3.80 2.48 -20.64
CA GLY A 101 -4.97 3.34 -20.63
C GLY A 101 -4.66 4.80 -20.26
N PRO A 102 -5.68 5.67 -20.30
CA PRO A 102 -5.52 7.08 -19.91
C PRO A 102 -4.98 7.28 -18.49
N GLY A 103 -5.27 6.34 -17.58
CA GLY A 103 -4.77 6.37 -16.20
C GLY A 103 -3.25 6.18 -16.13
N ASP A 104 -2.68 5.29 -16.95
CA ASP A 104 -1.22 5.11 -17.02
C ASP A 104 -0.53 6.38 -17.53
N MET A 105 -1.10 7.00 -18.56
CA MET A 105 -0.57 8.25 -19.13
C MET A 105 -0.65 9.40 -18.13
N PHE A 106 -1.73 9.47 -17.36
CA PHE A 106 -1.88 10.48 -16.32
C PHE A 106 -0.81 10.34 -15.22
N VAL A 107 -0.60 9.11 -14.73
CA VAL A 107 0.46 8.83 -13.75
C VAL A 107 1.84 9.12 -14.33
N LEU A 108 2.15 8.64 -15.54
CA LEU A 108 3.45 8.85 -16.17
C LEU A 108 3.77 10.34 -16.34
N ASN A 109 2.80 11.16 -16.74
CA ASN A 109 3.01 12.60 -16.88
C ASN A 109 3.37 13.25 -15.52
N LYS A 110 2.74 12.82 -14.43
CA LYS A 110 3.08 13.31 -13.09
C LYS A 110 4.46 12.87 -12.62
N VAL A 111 4.84 11.63 -12.95
CA VAL A 111 6.19 11.11 -12.61
C VAL A 111 7.29 11.84 -13.39
N LYS A 112 7.04 12.22 -14.64
CA LYS A 112 7.98 13.04 -15.45
C LYS A 112 8.30 14.38 -14.80
N ASP A 113 7.29 14.99 -14.14
CA ASP A 113 7.46 16.30 -13.50
C ASP A 113 8.40 16.22 -12.27
N ALA A 114 8.65 15.03 -11.70
CA ALA A 114 9.53 14.85 -10.54
C ALA A 114 11.03 15.04 -10.87
N GLY A 115 11.43 14.89 -12.13
CA GLY A 115 12.82 15.15 -12.58
C GLY A 115 13.87 14.15 -12.06
N VAL A 116 13.45 12.98 -11.59
CA VAL A 116 14.31 11.91 -11.06
C VAL A 116 14.36 10.71 -12.01
N PRO A 117 15.34 9.79 -11.86
CA PRO A 117 15.35 8.54 -12.60
C PRO A 117 14.04 7.74 -12.38
N VAL A 118 13.40 7.30 -13.46
CA VAL A 118 12.16 6.53 -13.44
C VAL A 118 12.41 5.14 -14.00
N PHE A 119 12.08 4.12 -13.21
CA PHE A 119 12.08 2.72 -13.66
C PHE A 119 10.67 2.30 -14.03
N LEU A 120 10.51 1.70 -15.20
CA LEU A 120 9.27 1.04 -15.58
C LEU A 120 9.26 -0.39 -15.02
N VAL A 121 8.34 -0.68 -14.13
CA VAL A 121 8.15 -2.03 -13.58
C VAL A 121 6.88 -2.63 -14.16
N ILE A 122 7.03 -3.65 -15.01
CA ILE A 122 5.92 -4.36 -15.65
C ILE A 122 5.60 -5.58 -14.78
N ASN A 123 4.60 -5.41 -13.91
CA ASN A 123 4.21 -6.43 -12.93
C ASN A 123 3.16 -7.41 -13.49
N LYS A 124 2.89 -8.47 -12.75
CA LYS A 124 1.95 -9.56 -13.06
C LYS A 124 2.33 -10.35 -14.32
N THR A 125 3.61 -10.55 -14.55
CA THR A 125 4.12 -11.36 -15.68
C THR A 125 3.68 -12.81 -15.58
N ASP A 126 3.31 -13.30 -14.40
CA ASP A 126 2.70 -14.60 -14.13
C ASP A 126 1.32 -14.79 -14.79
N LYS A 127 0.63 -13.72 -15.14
CA LYS A 127 -0.71 -13.76 -15.75
C LYS A 127 -0.72 -13.74 -17.27
N VAL A 128 0.43 -13.58 -17.89
CA VAL A 128 0.53 -13.45 -19.36
C VAL A 128 1.55 -14.43 -19.94
N ASP A 129 1.37 -14.80 -21.21
CA ASP A 129 2.40 -15.55 -21.94
C ASP A 129 3.67 -14.69 -22.03
N LYS A 130 4.83 -15.27 -21.70
CA LYS A 130 6.14 -14.60 -21.78
C LYS A 130 6.40 -13.96 -23.14
N LYS A 131 5.87 -14.53 -24.23
CA LYS A 131 5.96 -13.97 -25.59
C LYS A 131 5.28 -12.61 -25.75
N LYS A 132 4.36 -12.23 -24.87
CA LYS A 132 3.66 -10.93 -24.90
C LYS A 132 4.44 -9.83 -24.19
N ILE A 133 5.36 -10.17 -23.29
CA ILE A 133 6.11 -9.20 -22.50
C ILE A 133 6.91 -8.22 -23.37
N PRO A 134 7.64 -8.64 -24.43
CA PRO A 134 8.35 -7.72 -25.30
C PRO A 134 7.46 -6.66 -25.95
N ALA A 135 6.21 -7.02 -26.32
CA ALA A 135 5.27 -6.05 -26.89
C ALA A 135 4.81 -5.01 -25.86
N VAL A 136 4.62 -5.41 -24.59
CA VAL A 136 4.29 -4.48 -23.50
C VAL A 136 5.47 -3.55 -23.23
N ILE A 137 6.69 -4.08 -23.20
CA ILE A 137 7.92 -3.26 -23.07
C ILE A 137 7.97 -2.22 -24.18
N ALA A 138 7.84 -2.61 -25.43
CA ALA A 138 7.90 -1.71 -26.59
C ALA A 138 6.82 -0.61 -26.54
N ASP A 139 5.60 -0.95 -26.10
CA ASP A 139 4.48 0.01 -25.98
C ASP A 139 4.74 1.13 -24.96
N TYR A 140 5.43 0.82 -23.86
CA TYR A 140 5.75 1.82 -22.84
C TYR A 140 7.08 2.53 -23.09
N SER A 141 8.11 1.85 -23.58
CA SER A 141 9.46 2.42 -23.77
C SER A 141 9.51 3.58 -24.76
N GLN A 142 8.56 3.66 -25.70
CA GLN A 142 8.44 4.79 -26.61
C GLN A 142 7.90 6.08 -25.97
N LEU A 143 7.38 6.01 -24.73
CA LEU A 143 6.69 7.13 -24.07
C LEU A 143 7.61 8.00 -23.24
N TYR A 144 8.70 7.41 -22.77
CA TYR A 144 9.66 8.05 -21.87
C TYR A 144 10.99 7.30 -21.88
N ASP A 145 12.09 8.00 -21.66
CA ASP A 145 13.43 7.43 -21.48
C ASP A 145 13.57 6.91 -20.03
N PHE A 146 13.13 5.68 -19.82
CA PHE A 146 13.20 5.06 -18.50
C PHE A 146 14.64 4.68 -18.15
N ALA A 147 15.04 4.90 -16.89
CA ALA A 147 16.34 4.48 -16.37
C ALA A 147 16.52 2.93 -16.43
N GLY A 148 15.42 2.20 -16.45
CA GLY A 148 15.39 0.76 -16.65
C GLY A 148 13.98 0.24 -16.86
N VAL A 149 13.86 -0.96 -17.47
CA VAL A 149 12.56 -1.63 -17.69
C VAL A 149 12.65 -3.03 -17.12
N ILE A 150 11.84 -3.32 -16.09
CA ILE A 150 11.98 -4.54 -15.30
C ILE A 150 10.64 -5.28 -15.28
N PRO A 151 10.49 -6.37 -16.06
CA PRO A 151 9.35 -7.26 -15.95
C PRO A 151 9.45 -8.12 -14.68
N VAL A 152 8.40 -8.11 -13.85
CA VAL A 152 8.38 -8.82 -12.57
C VAL A 152 7.08 -9.60 -12.36
N SER A 153 7.14 -10.63 -11.52
CA SER A 153 5.96 -11.15 -10.82
C SER A 153 6.13 -10.88 -9.32
N ALA A 154 5.53 -9.82 -8.82
CA ALA A 154 5.54 -9.53 -7.39
C ALA A 154 4.89 -10.64 -6.57
N LEU A 155 3.92 -11.36 -7.13
CA LEU A 155 3.25 -12.48 -6.48
C LEU A 155 4.20 -13.68 -6.29
N ASN A 156 4.90 -14.09 -7.35
CA ASN A 156 5.80 -15.23 -7.34
C ASN A 156 7.20 -14.88 -6.82
N GLY A 157 7.61 -13.60 -6.93
CA GLY A 157 8.95 -13.13 -6.60
C GLY A 157 9.90 -13.07 -7.82
N ASP A 158 9.41 -13.35 -9.03
CA ASP A 158 10.25 -13.38 -10.22
C ASP A 158 10.79 -11.98 -10.53
N ASN A 159 12.11 -11.85 -10.66
CA ASN A 159 12.85 -10.62 -10.95
C ASN A 159 12.68 -9.47 -9.94
N VAL A 160 12.15 -9.74 -8.75
CA VAL A 160 11.96 -8.69 -7.73
C VAL A 160 13.30 -8.16 -7.20
N ASP A 161 14.29 -9.05 -7.04
CA ASP A 161 15.62 -8.65 -6.60
C ASP A 161 16.32 -7.73 -7.62
N ILE A 162 16.02 -7.85 -8.92
CA ILE A 162 16.55 -6.95 -9.96
C ILE A 162 16.10 -5.50 -9.69
N VAL A 163 14.90 -5.28 -9.13
CA VAL A 163 14.41 -3.93 -8.81
C VAL A 163 15.33 -3.27 -7.78
N THR A 164 15.69 -3.98 -6.72
CA THR A 164 16.59 -3.47 -5.68
C THR A 164 18.01 -3.29 -6.20
N ASP A 165 18.50 -4.21 -7.03
CA ASP A 165 19.85 -4.12 -7.61
C ASP A 165 19.98 -2.92 -8.56
N GLU A 166 18.98 -2.63 -9.40
CA GLU A 166 18.98 -1.46 -10.26
C GLU A 166 18.88 -0.15 -9.46
N LEU A 167 18.09 -0.12 -8.39
CA LEU A 167 18.03 1.04 -7.51
C LEU A 167 19.37 1.29 -6.81
N LYS A 168 20.05 0.25 -6.29
CA LYS A 168 21.38 0.37 -5.69
C LYS A 168 22.42 1.03 -6.61
N LYS A 169 22.31 0.85 -7.92
CA LYS A 169 23.26 1.45 -8.89
C LYS A 169 23.16 2.97 -8.93
N ILE A 170 21.94 3.50 -8.77
CA ILE A 170 21.67 4.94 -8.91
C ILE A 170 21.69 5.69 -7.58
N LEU A 171 21.40 5.03 -6.46
CA LEU A 171 21.40 5.65 -5.15
C LEU A 171 22.81 6.17 -4.78
N GLN A 172 22.82 7.32 -4.14
CA GLN A 172 24.05 7.99 -3.72
C GLN A 172 24.51 7.46 -2.34
N PRO A 173 25.83 7.61 -2.03
CA PRO A 173 26.31 7.41 -0.69
C PRO A 173 25.53 8.26 0.32
N GLY A 174 24.99 7.63 1.36
CA GLY A 174 24.14 8.29 2.33
C GLY A 174 24.13 7.57 3.70
N PRO A 175 23.59 8.21 4.74
CA PRO A 175 23.48 7.63 6.07
C PRO A 175 22.35 6.59 6.11
N LYS A 176 22.32 5.77 7.17
CA LYS A 176 21.12 5.05 7.55
C LYS A 176 20.15 6.04 8.18
N TYR A 177 18.98 6.20 7.56
CA TYR A 177 17.92 7.09 8.07
C TYR A 177 17.12 6.45 9.22
N PHE A 178 17.03 5.11 9.20
CA PHE A 178 16.25 4.32 10.15
C PHE A 178 17.09 3.19 10.75
N PRO A 179 16.74 2.67 11.95
CA PRO A 179 17.33 1.46 12.51
C PRO A 179 17.25 0.27 11.55
N ASP A 180 18.20 -0.67 11.63
CA ASP A 180 18.32 -1.79 10.71
C ASP A 180 17.13 -2.76 10.74
N ASP A 181 16.49 -2.88 11.89
CA ASP A 181 15.32 -3.74 12.16
C ASP A 181 13.97 -3.04 11.88
N MET A 182 14.01 -1.76 11.55
CA MET A 182 12.80 -1.00 11.26
C MET A 182 12.33 -1.23 9.81
N ILE A 183 11.10 -1.71 9.65
CA ILE A 183 10.50 -1.98 8.33
C ILE A 183 9.46 -0.94 7.90
N THR A 184 8.96 -0.12 8.84
CA THR A 184 8.00 0.96 8.60
C THR A 184 8.01 1.92 9.79
N ASP A 185 7.62 3.17 9.55
CA ASP A 185 7.39 4.19 10.57
C ASP A 185 5.96 4.19 11.11
N GLN A 186 5.10 3.32 10.57
CA GLN A 186 3.68 3.35 10.91
C GLN A 186 3.44 2.82 12.33
N PRO A 187 2.62 3.53 13.14
CA PRO A 187 2.27 3.05 14.47
C PRO A 187 1.49 1.74 14.42
N GLU A 188 1.73 0.84 15.37
CA GLU A 188 1.03 -0.47 15.46
C GLU A 188 -0.49 -0.34 15.39
N ARG A 189 -1.07 0.72 15.98
CA ARG A 189 -2.53 0.99 15.93
C ARG A 189 -3.03 1.15 14.50
N LEU A 190 -2.25 1.78 13.62
CA LEU A 190 -2.61 1.94 12.22
C LEU A 190 -2.49 0.60 11.49
N LEU A 191 -1.42 -0.15 11.72
CA LEU A 191 -1.23 -1.47 11.13
C LEU A 191 -2.38 -2.42 11.50
N VAL A 192 -2.80 -2.40 12.77
CA VAL A 192 -3.98 -3.16 13.24
C VAL A 192 -5.26 -2.76 12.49
N SER A 193 -5.52 -1.45 12.35
CA SER A 193 -6.66 -0.93 11.59
C SER A 193 -6.62 -1.39 10.14
N GLU A 194 -5.46 -1.35 9.50
CA GLU A 194 -5.27 -1.76 8.12
C GLU A 194 -5.45 -3.29 7.94
N ILE A 195 -4.97 -4.12 8.87
CA ILE A 195 -5.21 -5.57 8.84
C ILE A 195 -6.71 -5.87 8.88
N VAL A 196 -7.45 -5.24 9.80
CA VAL A 196 -8.92 -5.42 9.87
C VAL A 196 -9.58 -4.92 8.58
N ARG A 197 -9.13 -3.78 8.06
CA ARG A 197 -9.65 -3.23 6.80
C ARG A 197 -9.39 -4.16 5.61
N GLU A 198 -8.24 -4.79 5.52
CA GLU A 198 -7.95 -5.78 4.48
C GLU A 198 -8.95 -6.95 4.50
N LYS A 199 -9.24 -7.50 5.69
CA LYS A 199 -10.20 -8.61 5.80
C LYS A 199 -11.60 -8.16 5.41
N LEU A 200 -11.98 -6.93 5.75
CA LEU A 200 -13.22 -6.30 5.30
C LEU A 200 -13.29 -6.19 3.77
N LEU A 201 -12.23 -5.68 3.14
CA LEU A 201 -12.15 -5.54 1.67
C LEU A 201 -12.33 -6.89 0.97
N ARG A 202 -11.77 -7.97 1.54
CA ARG A 202 -11.90 -9.34 1.01
C ARG A 202 -13.31 -9.93 1.22
N ALA A 203 -13.93 -9.63 2.37
CA ALA A 203 -15.24 -10.18 2.74
C ALA A 203 -16.41 -9.43 2.09
N THR A 204 -16.20 -8.22 1.56
CA THR A 204 -17.27 -7.37 1.03
C THR A 204 -17.11 -7.10 -0.46
N ARG A 205 -18.21 -6.70 -1.11
CA ARG A 205 -18.27 -6.46 -2.57
C ARG A 205 -18.93 -5.13 -2.88
N GLU A 206 -18.96 -4.79 -4.16
CA GLU A 206 -19.62 -3.60 -4.71
C GLU A 206 -19.09 -2.30 -4.06
N GLU A 207 -19.95 -1.45 -3.52
CA GLU A 207 -19.59 -0.15 -2.96
C GLU A 207 -19.13 -0.21 -1.49
N VAL A 208 -19.37 -1.31 -0.76
CA VAL A 208 -19.03 -1.43 0.66
C VAL A 208 -17.53 -1.26 0.92
N PRO A 209 -16.61 -1.91 0.16
CA PRO A 209 -15.16 -1.71 0.29
C PRO A 209 -14.72 -0.25 0.24
N HIS A 210 -15.40 0.56 -0.57
CA HIS A 210 -15.06 1.98 -0.75
C HIS A 210 -15.64 2.88 0.34
N ALA A 211 -16.65 2.40 1.07
CA ALA A 211 -17.39 3.16 2.08
C ALA A 211 -17.00 2.85 3.53
N VAL A 212 -16.03 1.95 3.74
CA VAL A 212 -15.57 1.60 5.10
C VAL A 212 -14.35 2.40 5.52
N ALA A 213 -14.33 2.84 6.79
CA ALA A 213 -13.13 3.24 7.50
C ALA A 213 -12.97 2.35 8.72
N VAL A 214 -11.73 2.12 9.13
CA VAL A 214 -11.40 1.30 10.30
C VAL A 214 -10.47 2.10 11.19
N PHE A 215 -10.80 2.16 12.47
CA PHE A 215 -10.04 2.92 13.43
C PHE A 215 -9.83 2.13 14.72
N THR A 216 -8.59 2.07 15.21
CA THR A 216 -8.23 1.43 16.49
C THR A 216 -8.43 2.43 17.62
N GLU A 217 -9.53 2.28 18.36
CA GLU A 217 -9.89 3.18 19.46
C GLU A 217 -9.03 2.94 20.70
N GLU A 218 -8.76 1.66 21.01
CA GLU A 218 -8.01 1.27 22.21
C GLU A 218 -7.07 0.12 21.91
N MET A 219 -5.89 0.18 22.49
CA MET A 219 -4.91 -0.90 22.46
C MET A 219 -4.15 -0.87 23.79
N THR A 220 -4.41 -1.87 24.64
CA THR A 220 -3.93 -1.89 26.03
C THR A 220 -3.44 -3.30 26.40
N LYS A 221 -2.23 -3.40 26.93
CA LYS A 221 -1.72 -4.66 27.49
C LYS A 221 -2.40 -4.93 28.83
N ARG A 222 -2.91 -6.15 29.04
CA ARG A 222 -3.55 -6.61 30.28
C ARG A 222 -2.60 -7.47 31.12
N ASP A 223 -2.92 -7.67 32.38
CA ASP A 223 -2.10 -8.39 33.37
C ASP A 223 -1.72 -9.83 32.99
N ASN A 224 -2.45 -10.45 32.06
CA ASN A 224 -2.22 -11.81 31.57
C ASN A 224 -1.41 -11.86 30.25
N ASP A 225 -0.62 -10.84 29.94
CA ASP A 225 0.14 -10.65 28.70
C ASP A 225 -0.71 -10.64 27.42
N LYS A 226 -2.04 -10.56 27.53
CA LYS A 226 -2.92 -10.39 26.39
C LYS A 226 -3.09 -8.92 26.06
N VAL A 227 -3.04 -8.60 24.77
CA VAL A 227 -3.34 -7.26 24.29
C VAL A 227 -4.83 -7.15 23.99
N TYR A 228 -5.53 -6.26 24.68
CA TYR A 228 -6.90 -5.88 24.36
C TYR A 228 -6.88 -4.82 23.27
N ILE A 229 -7.62 -5.06 22.19
CA ILE A 229 -7.72 -4.13 21.07
C ILE A 229 -9.18 -3.91 20.72
N ARG A 230 -9.61 -2.63 20.75
CA ARG A 230 -10.93 -2.23 20.27
C ARG A 230 -10.77 -1.51 18.94
N VAL A 231 -11.46 -2.04 17.92
CA VAL A 231 -11.51 -1.50 16.58
C VAL A 231 -12.93 -1.14 16.21
N THR A 232 -13.14 0.06 15.69
CA THR A 232 -14.45 0.45 15.14
C THR A 232 -14.38 0.54 13.62
N VAL A 233 -15.28 -0.15 12.98
CA VAL A 233 -15.56 -0.10 11.55
C VAL A 233 -16.67 0.91 11.32
N TYR A 234 -16.38 1.96 10.56
CA TYR A 234 -17.35 2.97 10.17
C TYR A 234 -17.82 2.72 8.73
N VAL A 235 -19.14 2.80 8.55
CA VAL A 235 -19.83 2.71 7.26
C VAL A 235 -20.73 3.92 7.07
N GLU A 236 -21.19 4.19 5.84
CA GLU A 236 -22.04 5.37 5.59
C GLU A 236 -23.53 5.12 5.79
N ARG A 237 -24.00 3.85 5.69
CA ARG A 237 -25.43 3.48 5.70
C ARG A 237 -25.71 2.24 6.55
N GLU A 238 -26.91 2.15 7.09
CA GLU A 238 -27.38 0.96 7.83
C GLU A 238 -27.38 -0.32 6.98
N SER A 239 -27.68 -0.23 5.69
CA SER A 239 -27.59 -1.38 4.78
C SER A 239 -26.16 -1.94 4.70
N GLN A 240 -25.16 -1.08 4.63
CA GLN A 240 -23.75 -1.48 4.64
C GLN A 240 -23.35 -2.10 5.98
N LYS A 241 -23.82 -1.54 7.10
CA LYS A 241 -23.62 -2.13 8.43
C LYS A 241 -24.13 -3.56 8.50
N ARG A 242 -25.34 -3.82 7.97
CA ARG A 242 -25.88 -5.18 7.92
C ARG A 242 -25.04 -6.14 7.08
N ILE A 243 -24.48 -5.67 5.95
CA ILE A 243 -23.58 -6.46 5.11
C ILE A 243 -22.29 -6.81 5.85
N VAL A 244 -21.67 -5.83 6.53
CA VAL A 244 -20.42 -6.02 7.30
C VAL A 244 -20.62 -6.96 8.47
N ILE A 245 -21.76 -6.89 9.17
CA ILE A 245 -22.08 -7.79 10.27
C ILE A 245 -22.42 -9.20 9.74
N GLY A 246 -23.22 -9.27 8.68
CA GLY A 246 -23.72 -10.50 8.12
C GLY A 246 -24.86 -11.11 8.95
N LYS A 247 -25.45 -12.20 8.44
CA LYS A 247 -26.49 -12.94 9.16
C LYS A 247 -25.90 -13.48 10.47
N ASP A 248 -26.56 -13.20 11.58
CA ASP A 248 -26.16 -13.63 12.94
C ASP A 248 -24.69 -13.30 13.28
N GLY A 249 -24.14 -12.24 12.68
CA GLY A 249 -22.76 -11.79 12.91
C GLY A 249 -21.68 -12.63 12.20
N ALA A 250 -22.06 -13.52 11.30
CA ALA A 250 -21.13 -14.49 10.69
C ALA A 250 -19.97 -13.84 9.94
N VAL A 251 -20.24 -12.78 9.15
CA VAL A 251 -19.20 -12.08 8.36
C VAL A 251 -18.22 -11.38 9.30
N LEU A 252 -18.72 -10.65 10.29
CA LEU A 252 -17.87 -9.92 11.25
C LEU A 252 -17.02 -10.88 12.09
N LYS A 253 -17.57 -12.03 12.48
CA LYS A 253 -16.86 -13.08 13.22
C LYS A 253 -15.72 -13.68 12.38
N GLU A 254 -15.95 -13.90 11.10
CA GLU A 254 -14.92 -14.39 10.17
C GLU A 254 -13.81 -13.37 9.97
N ILE A 255 -14.15 -12.09 9.73
CA ILE A 255 -13.22 -10.97 9.66
C ILE A 255 -12.37 -10.92 10.94
N GLY A 256 -13.00 -10.96 12.11
CA GLY A 256 -12.33 -10.92 13.41
C GLY A 256 -11.35 -12.08 13.59
N ARG A 257 -11.73 -13.29 13.18
CA ARG A 257 -10.86 -14.47 13.27
C ARG A 257 -9.58 -14.31 12.44
N TYR A 258 -9.71 -13.95 11.17
CA TYR A 258 -8.54 -13.77 10.30
C TYR A 258 -7.68 -12.57 10.70
N ALA A 259 -8.32 -11.46 11.08
CA ALA A 259 -7.60 -10.29 11.53
C ALA A 259 -6.80 -10.57 12.81
N ARG A 260 -7.43 -11.23 13.80
CA ARG A 260 -6.76 -11.58 15.06
C ARG A 260 -5.51 -12.42 14.85
N THR A 261 -5.57 -13.47 14.03
CA THR A 261 -4.41 -14.31 13.76
C THR A 261 -3.23 -13.51 13.21
N GLU A 262 -3.49 -12.59 12.30
CA GLU A 262 -2.45 -11.76 11.70
C GLU A 262 -1.94 -10.67 12.66
N ILE A 263 -2.81 -10.09 13.48
CA ILE A 263 -2.43 -9.11 14.51
C ILE A 263 -1.57 -9.78 15.58
N GLU A 264 -1.90 -11.02 15.99
CA GLU A 264 -1.08 -11.81 16.93
C GLU A 264 0.33 -12.08 16.39
N GLN A 265 0.47 -12.34 15.09
CA GLN A 265 1.77 -12.47 14.42
C GLN A 265 2.54 -11.14 14.39
N LEU A 266 1.84 -10.04 14.11
CA LEU A 266 2.45 -8.69 14.09
C LEU A 266 2.99 -8.29 15.46
N LEU A 267 2.21 -8.52 16.53
CA LEU A 267 2.52 -8.06 17.89
C LEU A 267 3.33 -9.07 18.71
N GLY A 268 3.49 -10.30 18.23
CA GLY A 268 4.13 -11.38 18.98
C GLY A 268 3.40 -11.73 20.28
N SER A 269 2.12 -11.43 20.41
CA SER A 269 1.33 -11.56 21.64
C SER A 269 -0.09 -12.02 21.36
N ASN A 270 -0.69 -12.73 22.32
CA ASN A 270 -2.11 -13.07 22.22
C ASN A 270 -3.01 -11.85 22.26
N VAL A 271 -4.05 -11.82 21.40
CA VAL A 271 -4.92 -10.66 21.24
C VAL A 271 -6.39 -11.00 21.55
N PHE A 272 -7.03 -10.12 22.33
CA PHE A 272 -8.48 -10.05 22.38
C PHE A 272 -8.95 -8.90 21.49
N LEU A 273 -9.48 -9.23 20.30
CA LEU A 273 -9.93 -8.27 19.30
C LEU A 273 -11.43 -8.04 19.43
N ASP A 274 -11.83 -6.82 19.79
CA ASP A 274 -13.22 -6.36 19.92
C ASP A 274 -13.54 -5.45 18.72
N ILE A 275 -14.45 -5.87 17.84
CA ILE A 275 -14.80 -5.14 16.61
C ILE A 275 -16.23 -4.61 16.68
N TRP A 276 -16.36 -3.30 16.58
CA TRP A 276 -17.62 -2.59 16.54
C TRP A 276 -17.93 -2.07 15.14
N VAL A 277 -19.21 -2.00 14.77
CA VAL A 277 -19.63 -1.40 13.49
C VAL A 277 -20.59 -0.25 13.77
N LYS A 278 -20.20 0.96 13.35
CA LYS A 278 -20.96 2.20 13.54
C LYS A 278 -21.29 2.84 12.19
N VAL A 279 -22.44 3.52 12.11
CA VAL A 279 -22.80 4.32 10.93
C VAL A 279 -22.36 5.76 11.14
N LYS A 280 -21.61 6.30 10.18
CA LYS A 280 -21.20 7.70 10.12
C LYS A 280 -21.50 8.25 8.72
N PRO A 281 -22.68 8.82 8.51
CA PRO A 281 -23.15 9.21 7.18
C PRO A 281 -22.21 10.20 6.51
N ASP A 282 -21.91 9.94 5.23
CA ASP A 282 -21.11 10.80 4.35
C ASP A 282 -19.73 11.16 4.91
N TRP A 283 -19.12 10.23 5.67
CA TRP A 283 -17.81 10.46 6.31
C TRP A 283 -16.70 10.77 5.31
N ARG A 284 -16.75 10.22 4.08
CA ARG A 284 -15.76 10.44 3.02
C ARG A 284 -15.70 11.89 2.52
N ASN A 285 -16.72 12.70 2.79
CA ASN A 285 -16.80 14.11 2.41
C ASN A 285 -16.64 15.07 3.61
N LYS A 286 -16.55 14.56 4.85
CA LYS A 286 -16.43 15.36 6.07
C LYS A 286 -14.99 15.45 6.53
N THR A 287 -14.36 16.61 6.44
CA THR A 287 -12.96 16.84 6.84
C THR A 287 -12.70 16.43 8.30
N ALA A 288 -13.62 16.73 9.23
CA ALA A 288 -13.48 16.32 10.63
C ALA A 288 -13.42 14.78 10.79
N ALA A 289 -14.24 14.03 10.02
CA ALA A 289 -14.21 12.58 10.06
C ALA A 289 -12.94 12.00 9.40
N LEU A 290 -12.46 12.61 8.32
CA LEU A 290 -11.21 12.23 7.68
C LEU A 290 -10.05 12.40 8.66
N ASN A 291 -9.96 13.54 9.33
CA ASN A 291 -8.93 13.81 10.33
C ASN A 291 -8.99 12.84 11.52
N GLU A 292 -10.19 12.51 12.00
CA GLU A 292 -10.41 11.54 13.07
C GLU A 292 -9.92 10.15 12.69
N PHE A 293 -10.08 9.74 11.43
CA PHE A 293 -9.63 8.44 10.92
C PHE A 293 -8.16 8.41 10.45
N GLY A 294 -7.42 9.49 10.67
CA GLY A 294 -6.01 9.57 10.32
C GLY A 294 -5.72 9.96 8.86
N TYR A 295 -6.74 10.39 8.12
CA TYR A 295 -6.58 10.96 6.78
C TYR A 295 -6.37 12.46 6.90
N LYS A 296 -5.14 12.89 7.23
CA LYS A 296 -4.74 14.29 7.43
C LYS A 296 -3.69 14.65 6.39
N ASP A 297 -3.78 15.87 5.87
CA ASP A 297 -2.67 16.48 5.16
C ASP A 297 -1.53 16.74 6.17
N GLU A 298 -0.31 16.31 5.84
CA GLU A 298 0.91 16.56 6.62
C GLU A 298 1.42 17.98 6.35
#